data_6aad8dcf54e077628b221366c425f924
#
_entry.id   6aad8dcf54e077628b221366c425f924
#
_cell.length_a   1.000
_cell.length_b   1.000
_cell.length_c   1.000
_cell.angle_alpha   90.00
_cell.angle_beta   90.00
_cell.angle_gamma   90.00
#
_symmetry.space_group_name_H-M   'P 1'
#
loop_
_entity.id
_entity.type
_entity.pdbx_description
1 polymer ?
#
loop_
_entity_poly.entity_id
_entity_poly.type
_entity_poly.pdbx_seq_one_letter_code
_entity_poly.pdbx_strand_id
1 'polypeptide(L)'
;PTLDDTMPDTERLSRFAQAAFDGCTEVRLTYHTVKKLAKTLRDANFKVLVSGTLTDGVLTVMDVSEKPDAPLYGCAIDIGTTTVTGVLMDLATGTLTAKASAGNGQIRYGADVINRIVSRIFRVCIASNTTMNHLLLGVDANPVRMEPYIPTFFQWRGMTAKDLGFPANPDAEILLAPNIGSYVGGDITAGAFTSLIWDKDEFSLFIDLGTNGELVFGNRDFMMSCACSAGPAFEGGDISCGMRATDGAVESVKIDRDTMEPTLGIVGPDGQKPVGICGSGIIDVIAELYRTSIISSKGQFVREGKRVAHDEHGMGRYILATAAESETGREISITEVDIDSFIRAKAAIFSAINIMLSSLDMDVTVLSHVYVAGGIGSGINMENAVRIGMLPDIDRELFEYLGNTSLSGAYAMARSDCAVDKVDELASNMTYLELSTNPRYMDEFVAACFLPHTNRELFPSSIQE
;
A
#
# COMPACT_ATOMS: atom_id res chain seq x y z
N PRO A 1 44.97 3.66 -24.88
CA PRO A 1 46.07 4.64 -24.74
C PRO A 1 47.32 4.16 -25.44
N THR A 2 47.98 5.08 -26.13
CA THR A 2 49.24 4.88 -26.78
C THR A 2 50.18 6.05 -26.40
N LEU A 3 51.40 6.03 -26.86
CA LEU A 3 52.32 7.15 -26.62
C LEU A 3 51.80 8.46 -27.24
N ASP A 4 50.95 8.35 -28.26
CA ASP A 4 50.31 9.48 -28.95
C ASP A 4 48.92 9.83 -28.40
N ASP A 5 48.38 8.99 -27.48
CA ASP A 5 47.07 9.16 -26.84
C ASP A 5 47.23 9.15 -25.32
N THR A 6 47.52 10.30 -24.76
CA THR A 6 47.82 10.54 -23.34
C THR A 6 46.60 10.92 -22.52
N MET A 7 45.35 10.76 -23.07
CA MET A 7 44.13 11.08 -22.36
C MET A 7 43.98 10.23 -21.06
N PRO A 8 43.70 10.87 -19.91
CA PRO A 8 43.46 10.16 -18.68
C PRO A 8 42.25 9.18 -18.78
N ASP A 9 42.31 8.08 -18.04
CA ASP A 9 41.25 7.06 -18.07
C ASP A 9 39.87 7.62 -17.68
N THR A 10 39.82 8.59 -16.78
CA THR A 10 38.59 9.27 -16.38
C THR A 10 37.97 10.09 -17.51
N GLU A 11 38.77 10.87 -18.21
CA GLU A 11 38.33 11.67 -19.37
C GLU A 11 37.92 10.77 -20.54
N ARG A 12 38.66 9.71 -20.75
CA ARG A 12 38.39 8.71 -21.79
C ARG A 12 37.01 8.09 -21.54
N LEU A 13 36.77 7.59 -20.31
CA LEU A 13 35.50 7.02 -19.97
C LEU A 13 34.36 8.04 -20.09
N SER A 14 34.55 9.25 -19.55
CA SER A 14 33.56 10.32 -19.61
C SER A 14 33.15 10.68 -21.03
N ARG A 15 34.14 10.82 -21.93
CA ARG A 15 33.89 11.15 -23.34
C ARG A 15 33.07 10.08 -24.07
N PHE A 16 33.39 8.80 -23.84
CA PHE A 16 32.66 7.71 -24.49
C PHE A 16 31.31 7.49 -23.84
N ALA A 17 31.18 7.63 -22.53
CA ALA A 17 29.92 7.53 -21.83
C ALA A 17 28.97 8.66 -22.24
N GLN A 18 29.44 9.89 -22.31
CA GLN A 18 28.64 11.03 -22.80
C GLN A 18 28.12 10.81 -24.23
N ALA A 19 28.91 10.20 -25.10
CA ALA A 19 28.48 9.91 -26.48
C ALA A 19 27.50 8.71 -26.56
N ALA A 20 27.51 7.83 -25.57
CA ALA A 20 26.69 6.61 -25.55
C ALA A 20 25.31 6.79 -24.88
N PHE A 21 25.14 7.82 -24.08
CA PHE A 21 23.89 8.09 -23.37
C PHE A 21 23.20 9.35 -23.92
N ASP A 22 22.03 9.16 -24.53
CA ASP A 22 21.24 10.25 -25.07
C ASP A 22 20.87 11.26 -23.97
N GLY A 23 21.01 12.54 -24.26
CA GLY A 23 20.74 13.62 -23.30
C GLY A 23 21.82 13.85 -22.24
N CYS A 24 22.92 13.10 -22.25
CA CYS A 24 24.03 13.29 -21.33
C CYS A 24 24.87 14.51 -21.70
N THR A 25 24.91 15.52 -20.84
CA THR A 25 25.72 16.74 -21.02
C THR A 25 26.96 16.74 -20.13
N GLU A 26 26.97 16.02 -19.03
CA GLU A 26 28.07 15.92 -18.07
C GLU A 26 28.19 14.48 -17.55
N VAL A 27 29.40 14.03 -17.28
CA VAL A 27 29.66 12.72 -16.65
C VAL A 27 30.44 12.91 -15.36
N ARG A 28 29.92 12.37 -14.28
CA ARG A 28 30.56 12.33 -12.95
C ARG A 28 30.89 10.90 -12.59
N LEU A 29 32.09 10.67 -12.10
CA LEU A 29 32.51 9.35 -11.61
C LEU A 29 32.55 9.38 -10.10
N THR A 30 31.97 8.35 -9.45
CA THR A 30 32.13 8.19 -8.00
C THR A 30 33.58 7.82 -7.66
N TYR A 31 34.00 8.16 -6.44
CA TYR A 31 35.36 7.78 -5.97
C TYR A 31 35.59 6.26 -6.03
N HIS A 32 34.56 5.49 -5.75
CA HIS A 32 34.59 4.01 -5.86
C HIS A 32 34.92 3.56 -7.28
N THR A 33 34.26 4.16 -8.27
CA THR A 33 34.51 3.88 -9.69
C THR A 33 35.93 4.24 -10.08
N VAL A 34 36.43 5.42 -9.70
CA VAL A 34 37.79 5.89 -10.05
C VAL A 34 38.85 4.95 -9.46
N LYS A 35 38.70 4.46 -8.23
CA LYS A 35 39.64 3.54 -7.59
C LYS A 35 39.94 2.26 -8.39
N LYS A 36 38.95 1.72 -9.08
CA LYS A 36 39.11 0.48 -9.86
C LYS A 36 39.24 0.68 -11.34
N LEU A 37 38.98 1.92 -11.85
CA LEU A 37 38.84 2.24 -13.25
C LEU A 37 40.04 1.76 -14.09
N ALA A 38 41.25 2.14 -13.72
CA ALA A 38 42.45 1.85 -14.48
C ALA A 38 42.67 0.34 -14.68
N LYS A 39 42.45 -0.45 -13.64
CA LYS A 39 42.56 -1.92 -13.70
C LYS A 39 41.45 -2.51 -14.58
N THR A 40 40.18 -2.14 -14.31
CA THR A 40 39.02 -2.68 -15.04
C THR A 40 39.11 -2.38 -16.55
N LEU A 41 39.51 -1.17 -16.95
CA LEU A 41 39.68 -0.83 -18.36
C LEU A 41 40.72 -1.68 -19.07
N ARG A 42 41.86 -1.95 -18.41
CA ARG A 42 42.95 -2.74 -19.01
C ARG A 42 42.62 -4.22 -19.07
N ASP A 43 42.05 -4.77 -18.00
CA ASP A 43 41.64 -6.17 -17.94
C ASP A 43 40.56 -6.50 -18.98
N ALA A 44 39.68 -5.54 -19.27
CA ALA A 44 38.63 -5.65 -20.28
C ALA A 44 39.04 -5.17 -21.69
N ASN A 45 40.30 -4.88 -21.94
CA ASN A 45 40.75 -4.29 -23.19
C ASN A 45 39.90 -3.06 -23.64
N PHE A 46 39.56 -2.19 -22.70
CA PHE A 46 38.75 -0.97 -22.88
C PHE A 46 37.30 -1.23 -23.38
N LYS A 47 36.78 -2.46 -23.22
CA LYS A 47 35.40 -2.81 -23.48
C LYS A 47 34.71 -3.09 -22.13
N VAL A 48 34.03 -2.08 -21.59
CA VAL A 48 33.43 -2.13 -20.28
C VAL A 48 31.94 -1.80 -20.32
N LEU A 49 31.20 -2.36 -19.38
CA LEU A 49 29.86 -1.93 -19.05
C LEU A 49 29.95 -0.78 -18.04
N VAL A 50 29.33 0.33 -18.36
CA VAL A 50 29.18 1.50 -17.47
C VAL A 50 27.78 1.49 -16.88
N SER A 51 27.70 1.59 -15.56
CA SER A 51 26.45 1.61 -14.82
C SER A 51 26.35 2.86 -13.96
N GLY A 52 25.20 3.52 -14.01
CA GLY A 52 25.00 4.76 -13.28
C GLY A 52 23.58 5.29 -13.43
N THR A 53 23.35 6.50 -12.94
CA THR A 53 22.10 7.24 -13.10
C THR A 53 22.32 8.48 -13.95
N LEU A 54 21.36 8.77 -14.84
CA LEU A 54 21.33 9.99 -15.64
C LEU A 54 20.20 10.87 -15.09
N THR A 55 20.55 12.01 -14.51
CA THR A 55 19.59 12.97 -13.95
C THR A 55 19.97 14.36 -14.41
N ASP A 56 19.03 15.11 -14.96
CA ASP A 56 19.22 16.48 -15.47
C ASP A 56 20.42 16.63 -16.44
N GLY A 57 20.61 15.62 -17.28
CA GLY A 57 21.75 15.60 -18.22
C GLY A 57 23.10 15.22 -17.61
N VAL A 58 23.15 14.94 -16.29
CA VAL A 58 24.35 14.49 -15.58
C VAL A 58 24.34 12.99 -15.39
N LEU A 59 25.26 12.26 -16.04
CA LEU A 59 25.47 10.84 -15.82
C LEU A 59 26.42 10.63 -14.63
N THR A 60 25.90 10.16 -13.51
CA THR A 60 26.73 9.72 -12.38
C THR A 60 27.09 8.25 -12.55
N VAL A 61 28.34 7.98 -12.89
CA VAL A 61 28.88 6.61 -13.07
C VAL A 61 29.21 6.02 -11.71
N MET A 62 28.44 5.01 -11.31
CA MET A 62 28.56 4.33 -10.03
C MET A 62 29.40 3.07 -10.11
N ASP A 63 29.41 2.41 -11.26
CA ASP A 63 30.18 1.20 -11.49
C ASP A 63 30.69 1.07 -12.92
N VAL A 64 31.84 0.40 -13.04
CA VAL A 64 32.45 -0.03 -14.33
C VAL A 64 32.82 -1.50 -14.21
N SER A 65 32.32 -2.32 -15.11
CA SER A 65 32.49 -3.78 -15.09
C SER A 65 33.10 -4.27 -16.39
N GLU A 66 33.99 -5.29 -16.32
CA GLU A 66 34.52 -6.01 -17.47
C GLU A 66 33.49 -6.97 -18.12
N LYS A 67 32.39 -7.27 -17.37
CA LYS A 67 31.33 -8.18 -17.83
C LYS A 67 30.25 -7.39 -18.55
N PRO A 68 30.05 -7.61 -19.87
CA PRO A 68 29.09 -6.83 -20.65
C PRO A 68 27.63 -7.08 -20.30
N ASP A 69 27.35 -8.19 -19.66
CA ASP A 69 26.04 -8.67 -19.25
C ASP A 69 25.85 -8.68 -17.73
N ALA A 70 26.66 -7.90 -17.01
CA ALA A 70 26.48 -7.76 -15.57
C ALA A 70 25.12 -7.13 -15.26
N PRO A 71 24.22 -7.80 -14.49
CA PRO A 71 22.88 -7.31 -14.22
C PRO A 71 22.92 -6.05 -13.37
N LEU A 72 22.05 -5.11 -13.69
CA LEU A 72 21.76 -3.92 -12.91
C LEU A 72 20.45 -4.15 -12.15
N TYR A 73 20.48 -4.02 -10.85
CA TYR A 73 19.28 -4.22 -10.04
C TYR A 73 18.75 -2.91 -9.48
N GLY A 74 17.44 -2.77 -9.52
CA GLY A 74 16.67 -1.81 -8.73
C GLY A 74 15.91 -2.53 -7.63
N CYS A 75 15.62 -1.82 -6.56
CA CYS A 75 14.79 -2.31 -5.47
C CYS A 75 13.63 -1.33 -5.23
N ALA A 76 12.41 -1.84 -5.24
CA ALA A 76 11.24 -1.10 -4.80
C ALA A 76 10.78 -1.67 -3.46
N ILE A 77 10.50 -0.79 -2.50
CA ILE A 77 10.14 -1.18 -1.13
C ILE A 77 8.90 -0.40 -0.70
N ASP A 78 7.91 -1.15 -0.26
CA ASP A 78 6.76 -0.67 0.49
C ASP A 78 7.01 -0.92 1.98
N ILE A 79 7.00 0.14 2.78
CA ILE A 79 7.13 0.06 4.24
C ILE A 79 5.80 0.43 4.86
N GLY A 80 4.95 -0.58 5.04
CA GLY A 80 3.70 -0.44 5.77
C GLY A 80 3.89 -0.53 7.29
N THR A 81 2.87 -0.18 8.03
CA THR A 81 2.88 -0.24 9.51
C THR A 81 3.04 -1.68 10.02
N THR A 82 2.47 -2.65 9.31
CA THR A 82 2.44 -4.06 9.69
C THR A 82 3.31 -4.95 8.83
N THR A 83 3.58 -4.56 7.58
CA THR A 83 4.30 -5.39 6.60
C THR A 83 5.27 -4.53 5.80
N VAL A 84 6.48 -5.05 5.59
CA VAL A 84 7.44 -4.51 4.64
C VAL A 84 7.51 -5.47 3.46
N THR A 85 7.30 -4.94 2.25
CA THR A 85 7.38 -5.72 1.01
C THR A 85 8.41 -5.09 0.09
N GLY A 86 9.35 -5.89 -0.40
CA GLY A 86 10.34 -5.45 -1.36
C GLY A 86 10.33 -6.31 -2.61
N VAL A 87 10.62 -5.69 -3.74
CA VAL A 87 10.89 -6.38 -5.00
C VAL A 87 12.26 -5.98 -5.53
N LEU A 88 12.99 -6.96 -6.02
CA LEU A 88 14.24 -6.78 -6.75
C LEU A 88 13.92 -6.94 -8.23
N MET A 89 14.36 -6.00 -9.05
CA MET A 89 14.15 -6.02 -10.49
C MET A 89 15.46 -5.84 -11.24
N ASP A 90 15.54 -6.44 -12.39
CA ASP A 90 16.58 -6.13 -13.38
C ASP A 90 16.21 -4.84 -14.09
N LEU A 91 17.03 -3.79 -13.96
CA LEU A 91 16.73 -2.46 -14.50
C LEU A 91 16.81 -2.42 -16.03
N ALA A 92 17.56 -3.34 -16.67
CA ALA A 92 17.66 -3.38 -18.12
C ALA A 92 16.41 -3.98 -18.75
N THR A 93 15.88 -5.07 -18.17
CA THR A 93 14.74 -5.82 -18.72
C THR A 93 13.41 -5.46 -18.07
N GLY A 94 13.43 -4.90 -16.86
CA GLY A 94 12.26 -4.69 -16.01
C GLY A 94 11.70 -5.96 -15.40
N THR A 95 12.41 -7.07 -15.52
CA THR A 95 11.96 -8.35 -14.99
C THR A 95 12.10 -8.39 -13.47
N LEU A 96 11.05 -8.81 -12.77
CA LEU A 96 11.13 -9.06 -11.33
C LEU A 96 12.00 -10.29 -11.07
N THR A 97 13.07 -10.08 -10.34
CA THR A 97 14.05 -11.14 -10.01
C THR A 97 13.67 -11.82 -8.70
N ALA A 98 13.17 -11.07 -7.73
CA ALA A 98 12.75 -11.58 -6.45
C ALA A 98 11.70 -10.67 -5.80
N LYS A 99 10.85 -11.26 -4.95
CA LYS A 99 9.92 -10.54 -4.07
C LYS A 99 10.03 -11.12 -2.67
N ALA A 100 10.05 -10.26 -1.66
CA ALA A 100 10.01 -10.67 -0.26
C ALA A 100 9.06 -9.78 0.51
N SER A 101 8.33 -10.37 1.46
CA SER A 101 7.48 -9.65 2.39
C SER A 101 7.77 -10.14 3.81
N ALA A 102 7.81 -9.21 4.76
CA ALA A 102 8.06 -9.52 6.16
C ALA A 102 7.20 -8.61 7.05
N GLY A 103 6.88 -9.08 8.26
CA GLY A 103 6.26 -8.21 9.27
C GLY A 103 7.19 -7.04 9.61
N ASN A 104 6.63 -5.84 9.79
CA ASN A 104 7.36 -4.69 10.28
C ASN A 104 7.68 -4.88 11.77
N GLY A 105 8.67 -5.63 12.05
CA GLY A 105 9.19 -5.89 13.37
C GLY A 105 10.62 -6.29 13.19
N GLN A 106 11.56 -5.39 13.34
CA GLN A 106 12.98 -5.60 13.54
C GLN A 106 13.47 -7.03 13.20
N ILE A 107 13.23 -7.53 12.00
CA ILE A 107 13.74 -8.83 11.61
C ILE A 107 15.24 -8.70 11.39
N ARG A 108 15.95 -8.95 12.45
CA ARG A 108 17.33 -9.40 12.36
C ARG A 108 17.33 -10.63 11.44
N TYR A 109 18.28 -10.69 10.52
CA TYR A 109 18.70 -11.91 9.81
C TYR A 109 18.27 -12.07 8.36
N GLY A 110 19.26 -11.84 7.51
CA GLY A 110 19.32 -12.19 6.11
C GLY A 110 20.67 -11.82 5.49
N ALA A 111 21.72 -11.76 6.31
CA ALA A 111 23.00 -11.15 5.95
C ALA A 111 23.78 -11.84 4.82
N ASP A 112 23.65 -13.14 4.59
CA ASP A 112 24.59 -13.85 3.70
C ASP A 112 24.20 -13.84 2.22
N VAL A 113 22.91 -13.90 1.87
CA VAL A 113 22.48 -13.86 0.46
C VAL A 113 22.41 -12.41 -0.03
N ILE A 114 22.01 -11.50 0.86
CA ILE A 114 21.87 -10.06 0.56
C ILE A 114 23.25 -9.44 0.30
N ASN A 115 24.29 -9.79 1.05
CA ASN A 115 25.63 -9.20 0.90
C ASN A 115 26.26 -9.41 -0.50
N ARG A 116 25.90 -10.46 -1.23
CA ARG A 116 26.35 -10.68 -2.62
C ARG A 116 25.58 -9.84 -3.63
N ILE A 117 24.37 -9.42 -3.32
CA ILE A 117 23.50 -8.61 -4.20
C ILE A 117 23.64 -7.13 -3.87
N VAL A 118 23.87 -6.80 -2.60
CA VAL A 118 23.93 -5.43 -2.04
C VAL A 118 24.80 -4.47 -2.85
N SER A 119 25.99 -4.88 -3.28
CA SER A 119 26.91 -4.02 -4.04
C SER A 119 26.40 -3.67 -5.47
N ARG A 120 25.31 -4.28 -5.91
CA ARG A 120 24.71 -4.08 -7.22
C ARG A 120 23.32 -3.42 -7.19
N ILE A 121 22.87 -2.99 -6.05
CA ILE A 121 21.67 -2.15 -5.90
C ILE A 121 22.14 -0.71 -6.01
N PHE A 122 21.69 0.02 -7.03
CA PHE A 122 22.09 1.40 -7.32
C PHE A 122 20.98 2.42 -7.08
N ARG A 123 19.74 1.95 -6.96
CA ARG A 123 18.58 2.78 -6.65
C ARG A 123 17.63 2.03 -5.74
N VAL A 124 17.13 2.71 -4.72
CA VAL A 124 16.10 2.21 -3.81
C VAL A 124 14.97 3.23 -3.77
N CYS A 125 13.78 2.82 -4.18
CA CYS A 125 12.60 3.65 -4.08
C CYS A 125 11.69 3.14 -2.99
N ILE A 126 11.23 4.05 -2.13
CA ILE A 126 10.45 3.74 -0.93
C ILE A 126 9.17 4.55 -0.99
N ALA A 127 8.04 3.83 -0.95
CA ALA A 127 6.74 4.41 -0.74
C ALA A 127 6.25 3.99 0.65
N SER A 128 5.92 4.96 1.49
CA SER A 128 5.43 4.71 2.84
C SER A 128 4.70 5.92 3.40
N ASN A 129 3.96 5.71 4.48
CA ASN A 129 3.26 6.81 5.12
C ASN A 129 4.25 7.84 5.73
N THR A 130 3.74 9.03 6.01
CA THR A 130 4.55 10.16 6.47
C THR A 130 5.33 9.85 7.75
N THR A 131 4.72 9.17 8.72
CA THR A 131 5.38 8.80 9.98
C THR A 131 6.55 7.84 9.72
N MET A 132 6.34 6.82 8.88
CA MET A 132 7.40 5.85 8.55
C MET A 132 8.56 6.51 7.81
N ASN A 133 8.30 7.50 6.94
CA ASN A 133 9.34 8.27 6.28
C ASN A 133 10.20 9.04 7.30
N HIS A 134 9.59 9.67 8.31
CA HIS A 134 10.31 10.37 9.38
C HIS A 134 11.16 9.40 10.20
N LEU A 135 10.59 8.27 10.62
CA LEU A 135 11.30 7.26 11.41
C LEU A 135 12.47 6.62 10.63
N LEU A 136 12.28 6.38 9.34
CA LEU A 136 13.33 5.83 8.46
C LEU A 136 14.53 6.79 8.39
N LEU A 137 14.28 8.09 8.31
CA LEU A 137 15.32 9.11 8.23
C LEU A 137 15.88 9.51 9.61
N GLY A 138 15.36 8.96 10.71
CA GLY A 138 15.72 9.39 12.06
C GLY A 138 15.30 10.82 12.38
N VAL A 139 14.30 11.35 11.66
CA VAL A 139 13.72 12.68 11.89
C VAL A 139 12.61 12.59 12.93
N ASP A 140 12.51 13.60 13.80
CA ASP A 140 11.45 13.63 14.81
C ASP A 140 10.06 13.60 14.17
N ALA A 141 9.29 12.55 14.48
CA ALA A 141 7.94 12.35 13.99
C ALA A 141 6.85 12.98 14.91
N ASN A 142 7.20 13.61 16.03
CA ASN A 142 6.22 14.24 16.90
C ASN A 142 5.35 15.29 16.19
N PRO A 143 5.87 16.15 15.29
CA PRO A 143 5.04 17.11 14.56
C PRO A 143 3.93 16.48 13.73
N VAL A 144 4.09 15.23 13.29
CA VAL A 144 3.07 14.51 12.51
C VAL A 144 1.79 14.28 13.33
N ARG A 145 1.92 14.03 14.65
CA ARG A 145 0.80 13.71 15.54
C ARG A 145 0.33 14.87 16.42
N MET A 146 1.08 15.96 16.45
CA MET A 146 0.78 17.13 17.28
C MET A 146 0.17 18.23 16.43
N GLU A 147 -0.94 18.80 16.90
CA GLU A 147 -1.54 19.95 16.25
C GLU A 147 -0.52 21.09 16.10
N PRO A 148 -0.35 21.70 14.92
CA PRO A 148 -1.25 21.69 13.73
C PRO A 148 -1.00 20.58 12.72
N TYR A 149 -0.36 19.46 13.08
CA TYR A 149 -0.14 18.28 12.22
C TYR A 149 0.68 18.59 10.96
N ILE A 150 1.78 19.32 11.11
CA ILE A 150 2.67 19.70 10.01
C ILE A 150 3.95 18.87 10.11
N PRO A 151 4.21 17.94 9.16
CA PRO A 151 5.43 17.15 9.15
C PRO A 151 6.66 18.01 8.86
N THR A 152 7.84 17.51 9.24
CA THR A 152 9.10 18.22 9.02
C THR A 152 9.41 18.41 7.55
N PHE A 153 8.97 17.48 6.69
CA PHE A 153 9.13 17.54 5.23
C PHE A 153 7.97 16.82 4.55
N PHE A 154 7.65 17.25 3.34
CA PHE A 154 6.78 16.52 2.42
C PHE A 154 7.60 15.70 1.44
N GLN A 155 8.72 16.22 1.00
CA GLN A 155 9.63 15.57 0.07
C GLN A 155 11.08 15.74 0.53
N TRP A 156 11.88 14.71 0.31
CA TRP A 156 13.31 14.76 0.56
C TRP A 156 14.07 14.05 -0.56
N ARG A 157 15.13 14.66 -1.08
CA ARG A 157 15.97 14.16 -2.16
C ARG A 157 17.45 14.24 -1.80
N GLY A 158 18.29 13.58 -2.59
CA GLY A 158 19.75 13.65 -2.48
C GLY A 158 20.37 12.77 -1.39
N MET A 159 19.62 11.75 -0.91
CA MET A 159 20.15 10.76 0.01
C MET A 159 20.76 9.57 -0.71
N THR A 160 21.78 9.00 -0.08
CA THR A 160 22.41 7.77 -0.51
C THR A 160 22.19 6.63 0.50
N ALA A 161 22.39 5.40 0.05
CA ALA A 161 22.32 4.24 0.93
C ALA A 161 23.28 4.34 2.13
N LYS A 162 24.44 5.00 1.93
CA LYS A 162 25.41 5.23 3.00
C LYS A 162 24.85 6.13 4.11
N ASP A 163 24.08 7.15 3.77
CA ASP A 163 23.53 8.10 4.74
C ASP A 163 22.57 7.42 5.71
N LEU A 164 21.82 6.41 5.22
CA LEU A 164 20.85 5.67 6.01
C LEU A 164 21.40 4.33 6.54
N GLY A 165 22.65 3.97 6.24
CA GLY A 165 23.18 2.63 6.56
C GLY A 165 22.40 1.53 5.84
N PHE A 166 21.79 1.82 4.68
CA PHE A 166 20.98 0.87 3.94
C PHE A 166 21.88 -0.17 3.25
N PRO A 167 21.48 -1.45 3.24
CA PRO A 167 22.27 -2.52 2.64
C PRO A 167 22.19 -2.52 1.11
N ALA A 168 22.85 -1.55 0.48
CA ALA A 168 22.96 -1.35 -0.97
C ALA A 168 24.36 -0.84 -1.33
N ASN A 169 24.61 -0.56 -2.62
CA ASN A 169 25.81 0.20 -2.99
C ASN A 169 25.84 1.51 -2.17
N PRO A 170 26.97 1.87 -1.52
CA PRO A 170 27.03 3.07 -0.68
C PRO A 170 26.56 4.36 -1.36
N ASP A 171 26.78 4.47 -2.66
CA ASP A 171 26.38 5.61 -3.48
C ASP A 171 25.02 5.41 -4.15
N ALA A 172 24.28 4.34 -3.83
CA ALA A 172 22.94 4.11 -4.35
C ALA A 172 22.00 5.23 -3.93
N GLU A 173 21.25 5.73 -4.88
CA GLU A 173 20.23 6.75 -4.65
C GLU A 173 19.07 6.19 -3.84
N ILE A 174 18.66 6.89 -2.78
CA ILE A 174 17.44 6.61 -2.02
C ILE A 174 16.39 7.65 -2.39
N LEU A 175 15.30 7.20 -2.99
CA LEU A 175 14.16 8.03 -3.35
C LEU A 175 12.96 7.68 -2.47
N LEU A 176 12.41 8.69 -1.81
CA LEU A 176 11.14 8.57 -1.10
C LEU A 176 10.04 9.14 -1.99
N ALA A 177 8.93 8.42 -2.10
CA ALA A 177 7.71 8.98 -2.66
C ALA A 177 7.25 10.14 -1.76
N PRO A 178 6.84 11.28 -2.34
CA PRO A 178 6.50 12.48 -1.56
C PRO A 178 5.22 12.28 -0.73
N ASN A 179 5.20 12.89 0.44
CA ASN A 179 4.02 12.99 1.29
C ASN A 179 3.16 14.20 0.86
N ILE A 180 1.89 14.20 1.25
CA ILE A 180 0.95 15.32 1.03
C ILE A 180 0.58 15.96 2.35
N GLY A 181 0.45 15.16 3.39
CA GLY A 181 0.04 15.58 4.72
C GLY A 181 0.61 14.68 5.80
N SER A 182 0.23 14.93 7.04
CA SER A 182 0.62 14.09 8.16
C SER A 182 0.11 12.66 8.06
N TYR A 183 -1.07 12.48 7.51
CA TYR A 183 -1.74 11.19 7.41
C TYR A 183 -1.89 10.68 5.97
N VAL A 184 -1.42 11.41 4.96
CA VAL A 184 -1.36 10.98 3.57
C VAL A 184 0.08 11.02 3.10
N GLY A 185 0.68 9.87 2.98
CA GLY A 185 2.11 9.70 2.71
C GLY A 185 2.45 9.33 1.28
N GLY A 186 3.71 8.94 1.11
CA GLY A 186 4.24 8.50 -0.17
C GLY A 186 3.66 7.20 -0.69
N ASP A 187 3.08 6.37 0.17
CA ASP A 187 2.28 5.20 -0.21
C ASP A 187 1.08 5.59 -1.09
N ILE A 188 0.41 6.67 -0.70
CA ILE A 188 -0.79 7.14 -1.40
C ILE A 188 -0.44 7.90 -2.68
N THR A 189 0.61 8.71 -2.71
CA THR A 189 1.05 9.36 -3.96
C THR A 189 1.50 8.33 -4.99
N ALA A 190 2.24 7.32 -4.56
CA ALA A 190 2.62 6.18 -5.39
C ALA A 190 1.40 5.37 -5.85
N GLY A 191 0.41 5.19 -4.97
CA GLY A 191 -0.86 4.51 -5.28
C GLY A 191 -1.70 5.28 -6.30
N ALA A 192 -1.89 6.58 -6.08
CA ALA A 192 -2.60 7.45 -7.01
C ALA A 192 -1.93 7.50 -8.39
N PHE A 193 -0.60 7.46 -8.43
CA PHE A 193 0.12 7.36 -9.69
C PHE A 193 -0.25 6.08 -10.46
N THR A 194 -0.29 4.92 -9.79
CA THR A 194 -0.55 3.63 -10.44
C THR A 194 -2.02 3.41 -10.79
N SER A 195 -2.97 4.08 -10.12
CA SER A 195 -4.39 4.04 -10.48
C SER A 195 -4.71 4.79 -11.76
N LEU A 196 -3.77 5.61 -12.27
CA LEU A 196 -3.94 6.48 -13.42
C LEU A 196 -5.10 7.50 -13.30
N ILE A 197 -5.55 7.80 -12.09
CA ILE A 197 -6.58 8.82 -11.84
C ILE A 197 -6.19 10.19 -12.42
N TRP A 198 -4.92 10.48 -12.43
CA TRP A 198 -4.32 11.72 -12.94
C TRP A 198 -4.34 11.85 -14.47
N ASP A 199 -4.64 10.79 -15.21
CA ASP A 199 -4.66 10.77 -16.68
C ASP A 199 -6.08 10.64 -17.24
N LYS A 200 -7.11 10.67 -16.39
CA LYS A 200 -8.52 10.52 -16.76
C LYS A 200 -9.25 11.85 -16.73
N ASP A 201 -10.23 12.00 -17.62
CA ASP A 201 -11.16 13.15 -17.63
C ASP A 201 -12.28 12.96 -16.60
N GLU A 202 -12.70 11.68 -16.40
CA GLU A 202 -13.79 11.31 -15.52
C GLU A 202 -13.35 11.30 -14.07
N PHE A 203 -14.27 11.64 -13.16
CA PHE A 203 -14.01 11.56 -11.73
C PHE A 203 -13.91 10.12 -11.25
N SER A 204 -12.85 9.87 -10.52
CA SER A 204 -12.56 8.57 -9.94
C SER A 204 -12.24 8.71 -8.45
N LEU A 205 -12.46 7.64 -7.71
CA LEU A 205 -12.09 7.52 -6.31
C LEU A 205 -11.06 6.41 -6.17
N PHE A 206 -9.92 6.70 -5.56
CA PHE A 206 -8.92 5.73 -5.15
C PHE A 206 -8.99 5.58 -3.63
N ILE A 207 -9.04 4.35 -3.15
CA ILE A 207 -9.13 4.01 -1.72
C ILE A 207 -8.02 3.00 -1.41
N ASP A 208 -7.11 3.33 -0.52
CA ASP A 208 -6.18 2.37 0.06
C ASP A 208 -6.72 1.90 1.42
N LEU A 209 -6.96 0.60 1.53
CA LEU A 209 -7.51 -0.04 2.71
C LEU A 209 -6.40 -0.76 3.48
N GLY A 210 -5.85 -0.10 4.47
CA GLY A 210 -4.85 -0.62 5.40
C GLY A 210 -5.27 -0.43 6.86
N THR A 211 -4.31 -0.21 7.73
CA THR A 211 -4.53 0.20 9.13
C THR A 211 -5.26 1.55 9.22
N ASN A 212 -4.98 2.44 8.26
CA ASN A 212 -5.80 3.62 7.99
C ASN A 212 -6.57 3.41 6.69
N GLY A 213 -7.56 4.25 6.44
CA GLY A 213 -8.18 4.39 5.14
C GLY A 213 -7.74 5.70 4.53
N GLU A 214 -6.98 5.64 3.45
CA GLU A 214 -6.57 6.82 2.72
C GLU A 214 -7.32 6.88 1.38
N LEU A 215 -7.76 8.08 1.03
CA LEU A 215 -8.59 8.32 -0.14
C LEU A 215 -8.00 9.40 -1.03
N VAL A 216 -8.14 9.21 -2.34
CA VAL A 216 -7.88 10.24 -3.35
C VAL A 216 -9.08 10.30 -4.29
N PHE A 217 -9.67 11.46 -4.43
CA PHE A 217 -10.76 11.73 -5.35
C PHE A 217 -10.36 12.81 -6.35
N GLY A 218 -10.73 12.65 -7.59
CA GLY A 218 -10.48 13.66 -8.62
C GLY A 218 -10.35 13.08 -10.02
N ASN A 219 -9.63 13.79 -10.85
CA ASN A 219 -9.32 13.50 -12.24
C ASN A 219 -8.01 14.19 -12.64
N ARG A 220 -7.73 14.33 -13.96
CA ARG A 220 -6.50 14.99 -14.45
C ARG A 220 -6.38 16.46 -14.05
N ASP A 221 -7.50 17.17 -13.85
CA ASP A 221 -7.51 18.62 -13.62
C ASP A 221 -7.38 18.97 -12.15
N PHE A 222 -7.78 18.04 -11.27
CA PHE A 222 -7.86 18.28 -9.84
C PHE A 222 -7.84 16.96 -9.06
N MET A 223 -7.12 16.93 -7.94
CA MET A 223 -7.15 15.84 -6.99
C MET A 223 -7.21 16.34 -5.55
N MET A 224 -8.00 15.65 -4.73
CA MET A 224 -8.12 15.86 -3.29
C MET A 224 -7.86 14.55 -2.57
N SER A 225 -7.16 14.61 -1.45
CA SER A 225 -6.89 13.44 -0.61
C SER A 225 -7.31 13.69 0.84
N CYS A 226 -7.67 12.63 1.52
CA CYS A 226 -7.84 12.63 2.97
C CYS A 226 -7.44 11.28 3.55
N ALA A 227 -7.31 11.22 4.88
CA ALA A 227 -7.11 9.99 5.62
C ALA A 227 -8.17 9.86 6.72
N CYS A 228 -8.62 8.64 6.97
CA CYS A 228 -9.51 8.30 8.07
C CYS A 228 -8.90 7.20 8.96
N SER A 229 -9.19 7.24 10.25
CA SER A 229 -8.72 6.25 11.21
C SER A 229 -9.63 5.03 11.18
N ALA A 230 -9.45 4.15 10.22
CA ALA A 230 -10.20 2.91 10.11
C ALA A 230 -9.81 1.88 11.19
N GLY A 231 -8.56 1.93 11.67
CA GLY A 231 -8.01 0.96 12.62
C GLY A 231 -7.65 -0.37 11.96
N PRO A 232 -7.02 -1.30 12.71
CA PRO A 232 -6.49 -2.54 12.14
C PRO A 232 -7.54 -3.64 11.92
N ALA A 233 -8.83 -3.36 12.11
CA ALA A 233 -9.91 -4.35 12.01
C ALA A 233 -9.94 -5.04 10.64
N PHE A 234 -9.67 -4.30 9.57
CA PHE A 234 -9.60 -4.87 8.21
C PHE A 234 -8.39 -5.78 7.97
N GLU A 235 -7.35 -5.68 8.78
CA GLU A 235 -6.19 -6.57 8.72
C GLU A 235 -6.32 -7.75 9.71
N GLY A 236 -7.48 -7.90 10.37
CA GLY A 236 -7.72 -8.87 11.43
C GLY A 236 -7.16 -8.45 12.79
N GLY A 237 -6.63 -7.23 12.92
CA GLY A 237 -6.25 -6.64 14.20
C GLY A 237 -7.48 -6.21 14.99
N ASP A 238 -7.39 -6.26 16.32
CA ASP A 238 -8.49 -5.91 17.24
C ASP A 238 -9.76 -6.77 17.07
N ILE A 239 -9.67 -7.90 16.37
CA ILE A 239 -10.72 -8.90 16.19
C ILE A 239 -10.28 -10.18 16.90
N SER A 240 -11.14 -10.74 17.75
CA SER A 240 -10.80 -11.85 18.67
C SER A 240 -10.20 -13.07 17.96
N CYS A 241 -10.75 -13.45 16.81
CA CYS A 241 -10.24 -14.54 15.96
C CYS A 241 -9.63 -14.03 14.64
N GLY A 242 -9.23 -12.76 14.61
CA GLY A 242 -8.66 -12.14 13.42
C GLY A 242 -7.25 -12.64 13.10
N MET A 243 -6.95 -12.79 11.80
CA MET A 243 -5.63 -13.16 11.31
C MET A 243 -5.38 -12.59 9.90
N ARG A 244 -4.14 -12.64 9.46
CA ARG A 244 -3.81 -12.31 8.06
C ARG A 244 -4.31 -13.39 7.11
N ALA A 245 -4.49 -13.05 5.84
CA ALA A 245 -4.88 -13.98 4.78
C ALA A 245 -3.72 -14.95 4.46
N THR A 246 -3.56 -15.96 5.30
CA THR A 246 -2.60 -17.07 5.19
C THR A 246 -3.35 -18.39 5.33
N ASP A 247 -2.67 -19.51 5.14
CA ASP A 247 -3.27 -20.85 5.26
C ASP A 247 -4.09 -21.00 6.54
N GLY A 248 -5.33 -21.46 6.39
CA GLY A 248 -6.31 -21.61 7.47
C GLY A 248 -7.15 -20.35 7.76
N ALA A 249 -6.90 -19.22 7.09
CA ALA A 249 -7.76 -18.06 7.25
C ALA A 249 -9.12 -18.26 6.55
N VAL A 250 -10.20 -17.98 7.24
CA VAL A 250 -11.53 -17.86 6.63
C VAL A 250 -11.56 -16.56 5.83
N GLU A 251 -11.65 -16.68 4.50
CA GLU A 251 -11.65 -15.54 3.58
C GLU A 251 -13.04 -15.20 3.03
N SER A 252 -13.96 -16.17 3.03
CA SER A 252 -15.34 -15.95 2.61
C SER A 252 -16.31 -16.73 3.48
N VAL A 253 -17.51 -16.18 3.66
CA VAL A 253 -18.56 -16.77 4.49
C VAL A 253 -19.89 -16.62 3.78
N LYS A 254 -20.70 -17.68 3.80
CA LYS A 254 -22.09 -17.65 3.41
C LYS A 254 -22.93 -18.32 4.49
N ILE A 255 -23.99 -17.66 4.95
CA ILE A 255 -24.85 -18.15 6.03
C ILE A 255 -26.23 -18.50 5.45
N ASP A 256 -26.65 -19.74 5.69
CA ASP A 256 -28.01 -20.16 5.37
C ASP A 256 -29.01 -19.44 6.29
N ARG A 257 -30.05 -18.83 5.72
CA ARG A 257 -30.99 -17.96 6.45
C ARG A 257 -31.85 -18.72 7.47
N ASP A 258 -32.20 -19.97 7.15
CA ASP A 258 -33.14 -20.75 7.98
C ASP A 258 -32.41 -21.55 9.05
N THR A 259 -31.34 -22.25 8.65
CA THR A 259 -30.59 -23.09 9.60
C THR A 259 -29.52 -22.33 10.37
N MET A 260 -29.13 -21.15 9.89
CA MET A 260 -28.04 -20.33 10.43
C MET A 260 -26.69 -21.07 10.40
N GLU A 261 -26.51 -22.08 9.53
CA GLU A 261 -25.22 -22.76 9.39
C GLU A 261 -24.31 -22.02 8.39
N PRO A 262 -23.02 -21.83 8.74
CA PRO A 262 -22.07 -21.18 7.84
C PRO A 262 -21.45 -22.16 6.85
N THR A 263 -21.21 -21.68 5.64
CA THR A 263 -20.31 -22.29 4.66
C THR A 263 -19.08 -21.39 4.57
N LEU A 264 -17.90 -21.95 4.77
CA LEU A 264 -16.63 -21.21 4.86
C LEU A 264 -15.76 -21.47 3.64
N GLY A 265 -15.23 -20.40 3.02
CA GLY A 265 -14.08 -20.46 2.14
C GLY A 265 -12.82 -20.24 2.96
N ILE A 266 -11.83 -21.11 2.83
CA ILE A 266 -10.63 -21.12 3.63
C ILE A 266 -9.41 -21.04 2.73
N VAL A 267 -8.48 -20.14 3.03
CA VAL A 267 -7.20 -20.02 2.32
C VAL A 267 -6.36 -21.27 2.60
N GLY A 268 -5.82 -21.88 1.54
CA GLY A 268 -4.93 -23.02 1.65
C GLY A 268 -5.35 -24.21 0.79
N PRO A 269 -4.71 -25.38 0.97
CA PRO A 269 -5.01 -26.58 0.20
C PRO A 269 -6.39 -27.16 0.55
N ASP A 270 -6.93 -27.98 -0.36
CA ASP A 270 -8.20 -28.68 -0.15
C ASP A 270 -8.22 -29.44 1.20
N GLY A 271 -9.28 -29.22 1.97
CA GLY A 271 -9.47 -29.85 3.28
C GLY A 271 -8.77 -29.12 4.42
N GLN A 272 -8.20 -27.93 4.18
CA GLN A 272 -7.67 -27.06 5.23
C GLN A 272 -8.79 -26.72 6.23
N LYS A 273 -8.49 -26.86 7.52
CA LYS A 273 -9.40 -26.43 8.57
C LYS A 273 -9.18 -24.96 8.93
N PRO A 274 -10.22 -24.26 9.41
CA PRO A 274 -10.09 -22.86 9.78
C PRO A 274 -9.22 -22.68 11.03
N VAL A 275 -8.42 -21.61 11.02
CA VAL A 275 -7.53 -21.17 12.11
C VAL A 275 -7.98 -19.84 12.68
N GLY A 276 -8.52 -18.95 11.84
CA GLY A 276 -9.03 -17.63 12.20
C GLY A 276 -9.73 -16.98 11.00
N ILE A 277 -9.99 -15.67 11.07
CA ILE A 277 -10.77 -14.93 10.08
C ILE A 277 -9.89 -13.81 9.53
N CYS A 278 -9.68 -13.73 8.21
CA CYS A 278 -8.98 -12.59 7.61
C CYS A 278 -9.95 -11.44 7.26
N GLY A 279 -9.40 -10.30 6.82
CA GLY A 279 -10.18 -9.09 6.58
C GLY A 279 -11.36 -9.28 5.63
N SER A 280 -11.20 -10.00 4.52
CA SER A 280 -12.30 -10.33 3.60
C SER A 280 -13.37 -11.20 4.27
N GLY A 281 -12.96 -12.18 5.07
CA GLY A 281 -13.87 -13.03 5.83
C GLY A 281 -14.65 -12.25 6.89
N ILE A 282 -14.04 -11.22 7.51
CA ILE A 282 -14.73 -10.35 8.47
C ILE A 282 -15.83 -9.54 7.77
N ILE A 283 -15.53 -8.97 6.60
CA ILE A 283 -16.53 -8.28 5.77
C ILE A 283 -17.70 -9.22 5.46
N ASP A 284 -17.37 -10.42 4.96
CA ASP A 284 -18.37 -11.40 4.56
C ASP A 284 -19.25 -11.87 5.72
N VAL A 285 -18.64 -12.22 6.85
CA VAL A 285 -19.43 -12.71 7.98
C VAL A 285 -20.40 -11.66 8.53
N ILE A 286 -19.96 -10.39 8.63
CA ILE A 286 -20.83 -9.30 9.10
C ILE A 286 -21.95 -9.01 8.09
N ALA A 287 -21.62 -9.00 6.79
CA ALA A 287 -22.61 -8.83 5.74
C ALA A 287 -23.65 -9.96 5.73
N GLU A 288 -23.24 -11.20 5.89
CA GLU A 288 -24.11 -12.36 5.94
C GLU A 288 -24.98 -12.40 7.21
N LEU A 289 -24.40 -12.07 8.38
CA LEU A 289 -25.16 -11.92 9.63
C LEU A 289 -26.25 -10.85 9.50
N TYR A 290 -25.91 -9.71 8.85
CA TYR A 290 -26.88 -8.64 8.60
C TYR A 290 -27.94 -9.05 7.57
N ARG A 291 -27.54 -9.64 6.43
CA ARG A 291 -28.43 -10.14 5.37
C ARG A 291 -29.45 -11.17 5.88
N THR A 292 -29.01 -12.06 6.77
CA THR A 292 -29.86 -13.10 7.36
C THR A 292 -30.65 -12.61 8.57
N SER A 293 -30.54 -11.32 8.92
CA SER A 293 -31.18 -10.69 10.10
C SER A 293 -30.81 -11.38 11.41
N ILE A 294 -29.61 -11.96 11.51
CA ILE A 294 -29.06 -12.51 12.75
C ILE A 294 -28.59 -11.37 13.64
N ILE A 295 -28.05 -10.32 13.05
CA ILE A 295 -27.72 -9.08 13.74
C ILE A 295 -28.62 -7.92 13.30
N SER A 296 -28.81 -6.95 14.19
CA SER A 296 -29.49 -5.69 13.92
C SER A 296 -28.58 -4.73 13.12
N SER A 297 -29.12 -3.60 12.67
CA SER A 297 -28.32 -2.52 12.06
C SER A 297 -27.25 -1.93 13.00
N LYS A 298 -27.31 -2.20 14.29
CA LYS A 298 -26.30 -1.82 15.28
C LYS A 298 -25.29 -2.93 15.58
N GLY A 299 -25.37 -4.07 14.87
CA GLY A 299 -24.48 -5.20 15.08
C GLY A 299 -24.79 -6.09 16.29
N GLN A 300 -25.94 -5.89 16.94
CA GLN A 300 -26.38 -6.70 18.09
C GLN A 300 -27.11 -7.94 17.62
N PHE A 301 -26.85 -9.09 18.23
CA PHE A 301 -27.58 -10.33 17.93
C PHE A 301 -29.05 -10.21 18.30
N VAL A 302 -29.94 -10.57 17.37
CA VAL A 302 -31.40 -10.47 17.51
C VAL A 302 -32.12 -11.80 17.22
N ARG A 303 -31.38 -12.83 16.83
CA ARG A 303 -31.88 -14.19 16.60
C ARG A 303 -31.09 -15.18 17.45
N GLU A 304 -31.82 -16.16 18.00
CA GLU A 304 -31.26 -17.30 18.71
C GLU A 304 -31.10 -18.50 17.76
N GLY A 305 -30.07 -19.31 17.98
CA GLY A 305 -29.79 -20.50 17.17
C GLY A 305 -28.56 -21.26 17.63
N LYS A 306 -28.29 -22.42 17.05
CA LYS A 306 -27.18 -23.29 17.45
C LYS A 306 -25.79 -22.63 17.31
N ARG A 307 -25.66 -21.68 16.41
CA ARG A 307 -24.40 -20.96 16.12
C ARG A 307 -24.31 -19.61 16.86
N VAL A 308 -25.38 -19.20 17.57
CA VAL A 308 -25.39 -18.00 18.43
C VAL A 308 -25.25 -18.42 19.88
N ALA A 309 -24.28 -17.88 20.57
CA ALA A 309 -24.03 -18.11 21.97
C ALA A 309 -23.81 -16.77 22.70
N HIS A 310 -24.12 -16.76 24.02
CA HIS A 310 -23.90 -15.59 24.85
C HIS A 310 -22.95 -15.95 26.01
N ASP A 311 -22.16 -14.99 26.43
CA ASP A 311 -21.30 -15.12 27.61
C ASP A 311 -22.07 -14.86 28.90
N GLU A 312 -21.38 -14.91 30.05
CA GLU A 312 -21.96 -14.67 31.38
C GLU A 312 -22.48 -13.23 31.58
N HIS A 313 -22.09 -12.30 30.73
CA HIS A 313 -22.54 -10.90 30.72
C HIS A 313 -23.64 -10.64 29.67
N GLY A 314 -24.06 -11.67 28.94
CA GLY A 314 -25.06 -11.57 27.88
C GLY A 314 -24.54 -11.05 26.57
N MET A 315 -23.21 -10.96 26.39
CA MET A 315 -22.57 -10.56 25.12
C MET A 315 -22.69 -11.68 24.09
N GLY A 316 -23.27 -11.36 22.95
CA GLY A 316 -23.50 -12.31 21.88
C GLY A 316 -22.24 -12.60 21.04
N ARG A 317 -22.18 -13.82 20.50
CA ARG A 317 -21.19 -14.22 19.49
C ARG A 317 -21.77 -15.22 18.53
N TYR A 318 -21.30 -15.19 17.28
CA TYR A 318 -21.65 -16.18 16.27
C TYR A 318 -20.47 -17.11 16.02
N ILE A 319 -20.73 -18.43 16.06
CA ILE A 319 -19.73 -19.49 15.94
C ILE A 319 -19.61 -19.91 14.48
N LEU A 320 -18.48 -19.56 13.86
CA LEU A 320 -18.11 -19.96 12.50
C LEU A 320 -17.63 -21.41 12.45
N ALA A 321 -16.77 -21.78 13.41
CA ALA A 321 -16.31 -23.15 13.56
C ALA A 321 -16.19 -23.51 15.04
N THR A 322 -16.71 -24.67 15.40
CA THR A 322 -16.53 -25.24 16.73
C THR A 322 -15.10 -25.71 16.95
N ALA A 323 -14.71 -25.99 18.19
CA ALA A 323 -13.39 -26.51 18.50
C ALA A 323 -13.04 -27.82 17.75
N ALA A 324 -14.04 -28.64 17.41
CA ALA A 324 -13.83 -29.87 16.62
C ALA A 324 -13.66 -29.62 15.12
N GLU A 325 -14.24 -28.52 14.63
CA GLU A 325 -14.16 -28.12 13.21
C GLU A 325 -12.89 -27.32 12.92
N SER A 326 -12.28 -26.66 13.92
CA SER A 326 -11.08 -25.82 13.73
C SER A 326 -9.79 -26.63 13.78
N GLU A 327 -8.74 -26.10 13.17
CA GLU A 327 -7.37 -26.67 13.22
C GLU A 327 -6.75 -26.53 14.61
N THR A 328 -7.06 -25.42 15.30
CA THR A 328 -6.45 -25.08 16.58
C THR A 328 -7.08 -25.80 17.79
N GLY A 329 -8.18 -26.52 17.58
CA GLY A 329 -8.99 -27.09 18.67
C GLY A 329 -9.67 -26.04 19.53
N ARG A 330 -9.77 -24.78 19.08
CA ARG A 330 -10.50 -23.69 19.72
C ARG A 330 -11.64 -23.24 18.83
N GLU A 331 -12.69 -22.71 19.43
CA GLU A 331 -13.82 -22.11 18.73
C GLU A 331 -13.34 -20.89 17.93
N ILE A 332 -13.81 -20.74 16.69
CA ILE A 332 -13.64 -19.55 15.88
C ILE A 332 -14.98 -18.87 15.80
N SER A 333 -15.07 -17.67 16.34
CA SER A 333 -16.30 -16.90 16.43
C SER A 333 -16.06 -15.43 16.21
N ILE A 334 -17.13 -14.68 15.94
CA ILE A 334 -17.16 -13.22 15.89
C ILE A 334 -18.09 -12.73 16.98
N THR A 335 -17.64 -11.81 17.82
CA THR A 335 -18.38 -11.25 18.96
C THR A 335 -19.02 -9.91 18.61
N GLU A 336 -19.98 -9.44 19.43
CA GLU A 336 -20.54 -8.09 19.30
C GLU A 336 -19.47 -6.99 19.43
N VAL A 337 -18.41 -7.24 20.21
CA VAL A 337 -17.27 -6.32 20.35
C VAL A 337 -16.48 -6.23 19.03
N ASP A 338 -16.22 -7.38 18.39
CA ASP A 338 -15.56 -7.43 17.10
C ASP A 338 -16.38 -6.72 16.03
N ILE A 339 -17.70 -6.95 16.04
CA ILE A 339 -18.64 -6.31 15.10
C ILE A 339 -18.69 -4.80 15.32
N ASP A 340 -18.70 -4.31 16.57
CA ASP A 340 -18.69 -2.89 16.88
C ASP A 340 -17.37 -2.23 16.40
N SER A 341 -16.24 -2.89 16.65
CA SER A 341 -14.93 -2.43 16.16
C SER A 341 -14.90 -2.31 14.63
N PHE A 342 -15.45 -3.31 13.96
CA PHE A 342 -15.55 -3.29 12.50
C PHE A 342 -16.53 -2.21 11.97
N ILE A 343 -17.69 -2.04 12.62
CA ILE A 343 -18.67 -0.99 12.26
C ILE A 343 -18.03 0.39 12.35
N ARG A 344 -17.21 0.66 13.35
CA ARG A 344 -16.47 1.92 13.47
C ARG A 344 -15.45 2.09 12.33
N ALA A 345 -14.73 1.03 12.00
CA ALA A 345 -13.77 1.04 10.92
C ALA A 345 -14.43 1.36 9.56
N LYS A 346 -15.53 0.67 9.23
CA LYS A 346 -16.28 0.94 7.99
C LYS A 346 -16.93 2.32 7.99
N ALA A 347 -17.39 2.80 9.15
CA ALA A 347 -17.96 4.13 9.29
C ALA A 347 -16.93 5.22 9.00
N ALA A 348 -15.68 5.05 9.44
CA ALA A 348 -14.60 5.99 9.14
C ALA A 348 -14.37 6.11 7.64
N ILE A 349 -14.37 4.98 6.90
CA ILE A 349 -14.17 4.99 5.44
C ILE A 349 -15.35 5.65 4.74
N PHE A 350 -16.58 5.21 5.01
CA PHE A 350 -17.75 5.75 4.31
C PHE A 350 -17.97 7.24 4.60
N SER A 351 -17.82 7.66 5.87
CA SER A 351 -17.94 9.07 6.22
C SER A 351 -16.87 9.93 5.55
N ALA A 352 -15.64 9.41 5.41
CA ALA A 352 -14.58 10.12 4.67
C ALA A 352 -14.93 10.30 3.19
N ILE A 353 -15.46 9.26 2.53
CA ILE A 353 -15.92 9.33 1.14
C ILE A 353 -17.03 10.39 1.01
N ASN A 354 -18.04 10.32 1.87
CA ASN A 354 -19.20 11.21 1.78
C ASN A 354 -18.84 12.67 2.09
N ILE A 355 -17.99 12.90 3.08
CA ILE A 355 -17.48 14.25 3.41
C ILE A 355 -16.61 14.81 2.28
N MET A 356 -15.75 13.98 1.68
CA MET A 356 -14.89 14.41 0.57
C MET A 356 -15.76 14.89 -0.62
N LEU A 357 -16.70 14.09 -1.06
CA LEU A 357 -17.60 14.42 -2.17
C LEU A 357 -18.48 15.65 -1.85
N SER A 358 -19.11 15.65 -0.67
CA SER A 358 -20.00 16.75 -0.27
C SER A 358 -19.26 18.07 0.01
N SER A 359 -17.95 18.05 0.24
CA SER A 359 -17.13 19.26 0.35
C SER A 359 -16.98 19.98 -0.99
N LEU A 360 -17.29 19.30 -2.08
CA LEU A 360 -17.27 19.80 -3.45
C LEU A 360 -18.69 19.94 -4.04
N ASP A 361 -19.72 19.85 -3.20
CA ASP A 361 -21.13 19.82 -3.62
C ASP A 361 -21.42 18.68 -4.63
N MET A 362 -20.71 17.54 -4.49
CA MET A 362 -20.86 16.34 -5.30
C MET A 362 -21.40 15.17 -4.45
N ASP A 363 -21.90 14.16 -5.12
CA ASP A 363 -22.33 12.89 -4.55
C ASP A 363 -21.72 11.68 -5.29
N VAL A 364 -22.04 10.47 -4.88
CA VAL A 364 -21.45 9.23 -5.44
C VAL A 364 -21.78 9.01 -6.92
N THR A 365 -22.77 9.69 -7.49
CA THR A 365 -23.17 9.53 -8.89
C THR A 365 -22.17 10.11 -9.89
N VAL A 366 -21.25 10.96 -9.42
CA VAL A 366 -20.17 11.50 -10.26
C VAL A 366 -19.05 10.49 -10.51
N LEU A 367 -19.00 9.40 -9.74
CA LEU A 367 -17.92 8.42 -9.80
C LEU A 367 -18.07 7.54 -11.05
N SER A 368 -17.07 7.56 -11.90
CA SER A 368 -16.95 6.66 -13.05
C SER A 368 -16.09 5.42 -12.75
N HIS A 369 -15.19 5.51 -11.77
CA HIS A 369 -14.38 4.40 -11.29
C HIS A 369 -14.11 4.52 -9.78
N VAL A 370 -14.04 3.37 -9.11
CA VAL A 370 -13.59 3.26 -7.72
C VAL A 370 -12.47 2.23 -7.66
N TYR A 371 -11.26 2.71 -7.46
CA TYR A 371 -10.06 1.90 -7.33
C TYR A 371 -9.85 1.52 -5.87
N VAL A 372 -9.85 0.24 -5.57
CA VAL A 372 -9.60 -0.28 -4.22
C VAL A 372 -8.22 -0.91 -4.18
N ALA A 373 -7.38 -0.44 -3.26
CA ALA A 373 -6.03 -0.94 -3.02
C ALA A 373 -5.86 -1.37 -1.57
N GLY A 374 -4.70 -1.90 -1.24
CA GLY A 374 -4.30 -2.24 0.13
C GLY A 374 -4.21 -3.73 0.42
N GLY A 375 -3.89 -4.06 1.66
CA GLY A 375 -3.54 -5.40 2.11
C GLY A 375 -4.71 -6.37 2.33
N ILE A 376 -5.95 -5.90 2.25
CA ILE A 376 -7.16 -6.72 2.53
C ILE A 376 -7.38 -7.80 1.45
N GLY A 377 -6.62 -7.69 0.36
CA GLY A 377 -6.52 -8.73 -0.63
C GLY A 377 -7.57 -8.68 -1.74
N SER A 378 -7.29 -9.45 -2.79
CA SER A 378 -8.18 -9.64 -3.95
C SER A 378 -9.50 -10.37 -3.61
N GLY A 379 -9.71 -10.69 -2.32
CA GLY A 379 -10.85 -11.48 -1.83
C GLY A 379 -12.02 -10.66 -1.31
N ILE A 380 -12.00 -9.31 -1.39
CA ILE A 380 -13.15 -8.51 -0.95
C ILE A 380 -14.34 -8.76 -1.86
N ASN A 381 -15.45 -9.21 -1.26
CA ASN A 381 -16.73 -9.25 -1.93
C ASN A 381 -17.34 -7.85 -1.94
N MET A 382 -17.29 -7.18 -3.11
CA MET A 382 -17.78 -5.80 -3.26
C MET A 382 -19.27 -5.67 -2.94
N GLU A 383 -20.09 -6.69 -3.27
CA GLU A 383 -21.50 -6.70 -2.90
C GLU A 383 -21.68 -6.66 -1.38
N ASN A 384 -20.90 -7.43 -0.63
CA ASN A 384 -20.95 -7.44 0.81
C ASN A 384 -20.40 -6.15 1.43
N ALA A 385 -19.33 -5.58 0.85
CA ALA A 385 -18.77 -4.31 1.29
C ALA A 385 -19.77 -3.14 1.14
N VAL A 386 -20.53 -3.12 0.05
CA VAL A 386 -21.63 -2.16 -0.16
C VAL A 386 -22.79 -2.45 0.77
N ARG A 387 -23.21 -3.72 0.91
CA ARG A 387 -24.34 -4.14 1.77
C ARG A 387 -24.19 -3.67 3.22
N ILE A 388 -22.97 -3.69 3.74
CA ILE A 388 -22.70 -3.21 5.11
C ILE A 388 -22.46 -1.69 5.19
N GLY A 389 -22.47 -0.99 4.07
CA GLY A 389 -22.22 0.46 4.00
C GLY A 389 -20.76 0.86 4.23
N MET A 390 -19.83 0.03 3.79
CA MET A 390 -18.39 0.35 3.80
C MET A 390 -18.00 1.14 2.54
N LEU A 391 -18.53 0.74 1.39
CA LEU A 391 -18.30 1.37 0.09
C LEU A 391 -19.62 1.93 -0.45
N PRO A 392 -19.58 2.95 -1.33
CA PRO A 392 -20.78 3.59 -1.89
C PRO A 392 -21.62 2.61 -2.72
N ASP A 393 -22.95 2.80 -2.68
CA ASP A 393 -23.89 1.97 -3.44
C ASP A 393 -24.01 2.48 -4.88
N ILE A 394 -23.06 2.07 -5.70
CA ILE A 394 -22.97 2.34 -7.14
C ILE A 394 -22.86 1.02 -7.90
N ASP A 395 -22.86 1.10 -9.23
CA ASP A 395 -22.66 -0.08 -10.06
C ASP A 395 -21.37 -0.81 -9.70
N ARG A 396 -21.48 -2.13 -9.47
CA ARG A 396 -20.34 -2.99 -9.03
C ARG A 396 -19.26 -3.10 -10.10
N GLU A 397 -19.59 -2.89 -11.37
CA GLU A 397 -18.65 -2.88 -12.49
C GLU A 397 -17.69 -1.67 -12.45
N LEU A 398 -18.00 -0.62 -11.68
CA LEU A 398 -17.13 0.53 -11.48
C LEU A 398 -16.01 0.28 -10.47
N PHE A 399 -16.08 -0.80 -9.70
CA PHE A 399 -15.04 -1.14 -8.73
C PHE A 399 -13.93 -1.97 -9.38
N GLU A 400 -12.69 -1.56 -9.16
CA GLU A 400 -11.50 -2.25 -9.62
C GLU A 400 -10.50 -2.43 -8.47
N TYR A 401 -10.07 -3.67 -8.22
CA TYR A 401 -9.06 -3.96 -7.22
C TYR A 401 -7.67 -3.92 -7.82
N LEU A 402 -6.80 -3.04 -7.30
CA LEU A 402 -5.47 -2.78 -7.86
C LEU A 402 -4.31 -3.47 -7.10
N GLY A 403 -4.59 -4.14 -6.00
CA GLY A 403 -3.54 -4.80 -5.20
C GLY A 403 -2.69 -3.82 -4.39
N ASN A 404 -1.39 -4.10 -4.27
CA ASN A 404 -0.44 -3.23 -3.56
C ASN A 404 0.08 -2.13 -4.50
N THR A 405 -0.66 -1.04 -4.58
CA THR A 405 -0.37 0.10 -5.46
C THR A 405 0.83 0.92 -4.99
N SER A 406 1.08 0.99 -3.68
CA SER A 406 2.25 1.61 -3.08
C SER A 406 3.54 0.96 -3.62
N LEU A 407 3.61 -0.38 -3.58
CA LEU A 407 4.73 -1.13 -4.12
C LEU A 407 4.86 -0.95 -5.65
N SER A 408 3.74 -0.95 -6.36
CA SER A 408 3.74 -0.74 -7.82
C SER A 408 4.26 0.63 -8.22
N GLY A 409 3.90 1.68 -7.46
CA GLY A 409 4.41 3.03 -7.65
C GLY A 409 5.91 3.13 -7.33
N ALA A 410 6.35 2.56 -6.20
CA ALA A 410 7.78 2.48 -5.88
C ALA A 410 8.57 1.73 -6.96
N TYR A 411 8.00 0.66 -7.53
CA TYR A 411 8.59 -0.05 -8.67
C TYR A 411 8.74 0.85 -9.91
N ALA A 412 7.69 1.60 -10.26
CA ALA A 412 7.73 2.52 -11.39
C ALA A 412 8.79 3.62 -11.20
N MET A 413 8.86 4.22 -10.02
CA MET A 413 9.87 5.21 -9.64
C MET A 413 11.29 4.63 -9.71
N ALA A 414 11.50 3.38 -9.28
CA ALA A 414 12.80 2.73 -9.35
C ALA A 414 13.28 2.55 -10.79
N ARG A 415 12.34 2.48 -11.73
CA ARG A 415 12.59 2.16 -13.13
C ARG A 415 12.71 3.39 -14.04
N SER A 416 12.09 4.51 -13.67
CA SER A 416 11.93 5.67 -14.55
C SER A 416 11.94 6.98 -13.79
N ASP A 417 12.80 7.90 -14.19
CA ASP A 417 12.80 9.27 -13.68
C ASP A 417 11.50 10.00 -14.05
N CYS A 418 10.93 9.73 -15.23
CA CYS A 418 9.60 10.27 -15.59
C CYS A 418 8.49 9.85 -14.62
N ALA A 419 8.59 8.65 -14.02
CA ALA A 419 7.65 8.25 -12.99
C ALA A 419 7.90 9.00 -11.68
N VAL A 420 9.16 9.27 -11.34
CA VAL A 420 9.52 10.11 -10.18
C VAL A 420 8.94 11.51 -10.35
N ASP A 421 9.22 12.15 -11.49
CA ASP A 421 8.74 13.50 -11.79
C ASP A 421 7.20 13.58 -11.76
N LYS A 422 6.52 12.55 -12.29
CA LYS A 422 5.05 12.53 -12.29
C LYS A 422 4.48 12.32 -10.88
N VAL A 423 5.07 11.48 -10.04
CA VAL A 423 4.65 11.31 -8.64
C VAL A 423 4.88 12.61 -7.84
N ASP A 424 5.97 13.33 -8.10
CA ASP A 424 6.26 14.62 -7.50
C ASP A 424 5.23 15.70 -7.94
N GLU A 425 4.91 15.73 -9.23
CA GLU A 425 3.87 16.60 -9.79
C GLU A 425 2.50 16.32 -9.16
N LEU A 426 2.11 15.04 -9.06
CA LEU A 426 0.87 14.60 -8.42
C LEU A 426 0.76 15.09 -6.98
N ALA A 427 1.81 14.87 -6.19
CA ALA A 427 1.83 15.31 -4.79
C ALA A 427 1.71 16.83 -4.66
N SER A 428 2.36 17.58 -5.56
CA SER A 428 2.33 19.04 -5.56
C SER A 428 0.96 19.62 -5.93
N ASN A 429 0.18 18.89 -6.76
CA ASN A 429 -1.13 19.31 -7.24
C ASN A 429 -2.30 18.75 -6.41
N MET A 430 -2.03 17.87 -5.46
CA MET A 430 -3.06 17.24 -4.63
C MET A 430 -3.37 18.08 -3.40
N THR A 431 -4.65 18.36 -3.19
CA THR A 431 -5.14 19.10 -2.00
C THR A 431 -5.44 18.12 -0.88
N TYR A 432 -4.91 18.37 0.31
CA TYR A 432 -5.21 17.59 1.51
C TYR A 432 -6.44 18.14 2.24
N LEU A 433 -7.43 17.30 2.48
CA LEU A 433 -8.62 17.58 3.28
C LEU A 433 -8.45 17.01 4.69
N GLU A 434 -8.32 17.88 5.69
CA GLU A 434 -8.30 17.48 7.10
C GLU A 434 -9.73 17.24 7.60
N LEU A 435 -10.11 15.96 7.75
CA LEU A 435 -11.47 15.57 8.13
C LEU A 435 -11.87 16.07 9.53
N SER A 436 -10.92 16.14 10.46
CA SER A 436 -11.17 16.55 11.85
C SER A 436 -11.65 18.01 11.97
N THR A 437 -11.34 18.84 10.97
CA THR A 437 -11.78 20.24 10.91
C THR A 437 -13.14 20.44 10.26
N ASN A 438 -13.68 19.41 9.60
CA ASN A 438 -14.98 19.51 8.95
C ASN A 438 -16.11 19.36 9.98
N PRO A 439 -16.98 20.37 10.16
CA PRO A 439 -18.00 20.36 11.22
C PRO A 439 -19.06 19.24 11.03
N ARG A 440 -19.24 18.71 9.81
CA ARG A 440 -20.22 17.64 9.53
C ARG A 440 -19.62 16.25 9.70
N TYR A 441 -18.29 16.11 9.86
CA TYR A 441 -17.64 14.80 9.86
C TYR A 441 -18.13 13.89 10.99
N MET A 442 -18.26 14.43 12.21
CA MET A 442 -18.72 13.62 13.36
C MET A 442 -20.17 13.15 13.24
N ASP A 443 -21.04 14.00 12.70
CA ASP A 443 -22.44 13.63 12.49
C ASP A 443 -22.56 12.53 11.42
N GLU A 444 -21.80 12.65 10.36
CA GLU A 444 -21.72 11.65 9.29
C GLU A 444 -21.10 10.35 9.77
N PHE A 445 -20.03 10.40 10.56
CA PHE A 445 -19.43 9.23 11.17
C PHE A 445 -20.42 8.46 12.06
N VAL A 446 -21.16 9.17 12.93
CA VAL A 446 -22.19 8.57 13.80
C VAL A 446 -23.31 7.94 12.96
N ALA A 447 -23.72 8.61 11.87
CA ALA A 447 -24.73 8.09 10.96
C ALA A 447 -24.25 6.83 10.23
N ALA A 448 -22.97 6.76 9.88
CA ALA A 448 -22.34 5.61 9.27
C ALA A 448 -22.05 4.46 10.25
N CYS A 449 -22.14 4.65 11.58
CA CYS A 449 -22.04 3.58 12.58
C CYS A 449 -23.26 2.63 12.62
N PHE A 450 -24.01 2.55 11.54
CA PHE A 450 -25.11 1.60 11.35
C PHE A 450 -24.88 0.78 10.07
N LEU A 451 -25.50 -0.38 10.00
CA LEU A 451 -25.48 -1.23 8.81
C LEU A 451 -26.75 -0.98 7.98
N PRO A 452 -26.65 -0.55 6.70
CA PRO A 452 -25.48 0.07 6.09
C PRO A 452 -25.24 1.49 6.58
N HIS A 453 -26.31 2.27 6.86
CA HIS A 453 -26.30 3.68 7.26
C HIS A 453 -27.63 4.07 7.89
N THR A 454 -27.68 5.16 8.67
CA THR A 454 -28.97 5.69 9.17
C THR A 454 -29.85 6.21 8.03
N ASN A 455 -29.24 6.89 7.05
CA ASN A 455 -29.92 7.28 5.81
C ASN A 455 -29.88 6.11 4.82
N ARG A 456 -31.02 5.39 4.71
CA ARG A 456 -31.16 4.22 3.84
C ARG A 456 -31.21 4.59 2.35
N GLU A 457 -31.52 5.83 1.99
CA GLU A 457 -31.56 6.28 0.60
C GLU A 457 -30.18 6.25 -0.07
N LEU A 458 -29.10 6.29 0.72
CA LEU A 458 -27.73 6.15 0.23
C LEU A 458 -27.39 4.70 -0.20
N PHE A 459 -28.23 3.73 0.19
CA PHE A 459 -28.01 2.31 -0.09
C PHE A 459 -29.26 1.63 -0.62
N PRO A 460 -29.77 2.03 -1.79
CA PRO A 460 -31.00 1.51 -2.37
C PRO A 460 -30.92 0.00 -2.69
N SER A 461 -29.76 -0.55 -3.03
CA SER A 461 -29.62 -1.96 -3.33
C SER A 461 -29.78 -2.84 -2.08
N SER A 462 -29.49 -2.34 -0.87
CA SER A 462 -29.64 -3.07 0.39
C SER A 462 -31.05 -3.09 0.95
N ILE A 463 -32.00 -2.36 0.35
CA ILE A 463 -33.40 -2.29 0.77
C ILE A 463 -34.24 -3.39 0.07
N GLN A 464 -33.75 -3.98 -1.01
CA GLN A 464 -34.50 -4.88 -1.89
C GLN A 464 -34.43 -6.36 -1.49
N GLU A 465 -33.68 -6.73 -0.44
CA GLU A 465 -33.57 -8.10 0.10
C GLU A 465 -34.20 -8.21 1.50
#